data_44e7856cc14dc5d8da484b28a8c52027
#
_entry.id   44e7856cc14dc5d8da484b28a8c52027
#
_cell.length_a   1.000
_cell.length_b   1.000
_cell.length_c   1.000
_cell.angle_alpha   90.00
_cell.angle_beta   90.00
_cell.angle_gamma   90.00
#
_symmetry.space_group_name_H-M   'P 1'
#
loop_
_entity.id
_entity.type
_entity.pdbx_description
1 polymer ?
#
loop_
_entity_poly.entity_id
_entity_poly.type
_entity_poly.pdbx_seq_one_letter_code
_entity_poly.pdbx_strand_id
1 'polypeptide(L)'
;FCNQNLDEMDKKIISTGAIFGMLAIILGAFGAHALKKVLSIEELATFETGVKYQMYHALFLLFIGLASGIPEKRRKTIYNLVVFGVLFFSGSIYLLATNGHFLSFDFKIIGFVTPIGGLLLILAWGALLLNYFNKKS
;
A
#
# COMPACT_ATOMS: atom_id res chain seq x y z
N PHE A 1 12.64 16.39 14.88
CA PHE A 1 13.15 15.26 14.08
C PHE A 1 14.63 14.98 14.34
N CYS A 2 15.43 16.01 14.54
CA CYS A 2 16.90 15.84 14.66
C CYS A 2 17.33 14.97 15.83
N ASN A 3 16.56 14.95 16.91
CA ASN A 3 16.90 14.19 18.12
C ASN A 3 16.05 12.95 18.31
N GLN A 4 15.31 12.56 17.29
CA GLN A 4 14.41 11.40 17.39
C GLN A 4 15.23 10.11 17.34
N ASN A 5 15.16 9.33 18.40
CA ASN A 5 15.76 8.00 18.43
C ASN A 5 14.76 7.02 17.86
N LEU A 6 15.10 6.44 16.71
CA LEU A 6 14.25 5.48 16.04
C LEU A 6 14.57 4.07 16.54
N ASP A 7 13.55 3.34 16.99
CA ASP A 7 13.74 1.96 17.36
C ASP A 7 13.68 1.05 16.12
N GLU A 8 13.86 -0.25 16.33
CA GLU A 8 13.88 -1.20 15.23
C GLU A 8 12.55 -1.25 14.49
N MET A 9 11.43 -1.10 15.20
CA MET A 9 10.11 -1.09 14.58
C MET A 9 9.95 0.14 13.68
N ASP A 10 10.40 1.31 14.15
CA ASP A 10 10.34 2.53 13.37
C ASP A 10 11.12 2.41 12.08
N LYS A 11 12.34 1.88 12.17
CA LYS A 11 13.20 1.67 11.00
C LYS A 11 12.56 0.71 10.01
N LYS A 12 11.93 -0.35 10.50
CA LYS A 12 11.24 -1.33 9.68
C LYS A 12 10.07 -0.71 8.93
N ILE A 13 9.26 0.07 9.64
CA ILE A 13 8.09 0.73 9.06
C ILE A 13 8.53 1.73 7.98
N ILE A 14 9.51 2.56 8.30
CA ILE A 14 10.01 3.58 7.37
C ILE A 14 10.63 2.93 6.14
N SER A 15 11.43 1.89 6.34
CA SER A 15 12.08 1.17 5.23
C SER A 15 11.05 0.55 4.30
N THR A 16 10.02 -0.08 4.86
CA THR A 16 8.94 -0.67 4.07
C THR A 16 8.20 0.40 3.29
N GLY A 17 7.91 1.54 3.92
CA GLY A 17 7.29 2.68 3.23
C GLY A 17 8.14 3.17 2.07
N ALA A 18 9.45 3.30 2.29
CA ALA A 18 10.36 3.73 1.23
C ALA A 18 10.39 2.74 0.07
N ILE A 19 10.39 1.44 0.36
CA ILE A 19 10.35 0.41 -0.68
C ILE A 19 9.04 0.51 -1.48
N PHE A 20 7.91 0.62 -0.79
CA PHE A 20 6.62 0.74 -1.47
C PHE A 20 6.57 1.98 -2.35
N GLY A 21 7.12 3.10 -1.87
CA GLY A 21 7.15 4.34 -2.67
C GLY A 21 8.03 4.21 -3.89
N MET A 22 9.21 3.62 -3.73
CA MET A 22 10.13 3.39 -4.83
C MET A 22 9.48 2.50 -5.90
N LEU A 23 8.89 1.39 -5.47
CA LEU A 23 8.23 0.48 -6.39
C LEU A 23 7.03 1.11 -7.07
N ALA A 24 6.28 1.97 -6.34
CA ALA A 24 5.14 2.67 -6.94
C ALA A 24 5.59 3.58 -8.07
N ILE A 25 6.70 4.28 -7.91
CA ILE A 25 7.24 5.14 -8.97
C ILE A 25 7.68 4.30 -10.17
N ILE A 26 8.38 3.20 -9.91
CA ILE A 26 8.83 2.31 -10.98
C ILE A 26 7.64 1.77 -11.76
N LEU A 27 6.63 1.27 -11.05
CA LEU A 27 5.44 0.71 -11.69
C LEU A 27 4.63 1.78 -12.42
N GLY A 28 4.55 2.98 -11.85
CA GLY A 28 3.88 4.10 -12.51
C GLY A 28 4.54 4.49 -13.80
N ALA A 29 5.88 4.56 -13.81
CA ALA A 29 6.64 4.87 -15.01
C ALA A 29 6.48 3.76 -16.05
N PHE A 30 6.54 2.50 -15.62
CA PHE A 30 6.36 1.35 -16.50
C PHE A 30 4.97 1.37 -17.14
N GLY A 31 3.94 1.69 -16.33
CA GLY A 31 2.58 1.80 -16.84
C GLY A 31 2.43 2.91 -17.88
N ALA A 32 3.06 4.07 -17.61
CA ALA A 32 2.95 5.23 -18.50
C ALA A 32 3.63 5.00 -19.85
N HIS A 33 4.66 4.15 -19.90
CA HIS A 33 5.44 3.96 -21.10
C HIS A 33 5.21 2.61 -21.77
N ALA A 34 5.51 1.51 -21.09
CA ALA A 34 5.44 0.19 -21.71
C ALA A 34 4.01 -0.36 -21.76
N LEU A 35 3.29 -0.29 -20.64
CA LEU A 35 1.96 -0.88 -20.56
C LEU A 35 0.93 -0.11 -21.37
N LYS A 36 1.16 1.19 -21.55
CA LYS A 36 0.27 2.02 -22.37
C LYS A 36 0.10 1.48 -23.78
N LYS A 37 1.12 0.80 -24.28
CA LYS A 37 1.10 0.23 -25.64
C LYS A 37 0.34 -1.09 -25.72
N VAL A 38 0.14 -1.76 -24.59
CA VAL A 38 -0.43 -3.09 -24.52
C VAL A 38 -1.83 -3.11 -23.93
N LEU A 39 -2.03 -2.35 -22.83
CA LEU A 39 -3.29 -2.33 -22.10
C LEU A 39 -4.29 -1.38 -22.73
N SER A 40 -5.58 -1.71 -22.62
CA SER A 40 -6.64 -0.79 -22.96
C SER A 40 -6.63 0.41 -22.02
N ILE A 41 -7.38 1.45 -22.35
CA ILE A 41 -7.49 2.64 -21.49
C ILE A 41 -8.04 2.25 -20.13
N GLU A 42 -9.05 1.37 -20.10
CA GLU A 42 -9.65 0.92 -18.83
C GLU A 42 -8.69 0.08 -18.01
N GLU A 43 -7.97 -0.83 -18.66
CA GLU A 43 -6.98 -1.66 -17.98
C GLU A 43 -5.86 -0.82 -17.40
N LEU A 44 -5.40 0.17 -18.16
CA LEU A 44 -4.35 1.06 -17.70
C LEU A 44 -4.82 1.90 -16.50
N ALA A 45 -6.06 2.39 -16.53
CA ALA A 45 -6.64 3.13 -15.41
C ALA A 45 -6.70 2.25 -14.15
N THR A 46 -7.05 0.99 -14.31
CA THR A 46 -7.07 0.03 -13.21
C THR A 46 -5.67 -0.15 -12.62
N PHE A 47 -4.67 -0.33 -13.50
CA PHE A 47 -3.28 -0.46 -13.07
C PHE A 47 -2.83 0.78 -12.28
N GLU A 48 -3.16 1.96 -12.79
CA GLU A 48 -2.79 3.21 -12.13
C GLU A 48 -3.44 3.37 -10.77
N THR A 49 -4.65 2.83 -10.59
CA THR A 49 -5.31 2.82 -9.28
C THR A 49 -4.47 2.05 -8.26
N GLY A 50 -3.95 0.89 -8.66
CA GLY A 50 -3.06 0.13 -7.80
C GLY A 50 -1.81 0.91 -7.41
N VAL A 51 -1.22 1.61 -8.37
CA VAL A 51 -0.02 2.43 -8.13
C VAL A 51 -0.32 3.56 -7.15
N LYS A 52 -1.44 4.25 -7.35
CA LYS A 52 -1.83 5.37 -6.48
C LYS A 52 -2.00 4.92 -5.03
N TYR A 53 -2.73 3.82 -4.83
CA TYR A 53 -3.00 3.35 -3.47
C TYR A 53 -1.73 2.81 -2.82
N GLN A 54 -0.84 2.22 -3.59
CA GLN A 54 0.46 1.82 -3.08
C GLN A 54 1.26 3.04 -2.60
N MET A 55 1.27 4.11 -3.38
CA MET A 55 1.99 5.33 -2.99
C MET A 55 1.35 6.00 -1.78
N TYR A 56 0.02 6.09 -1.73
CA TYR A 56 -0.66 6.69 -0.57
C TYR A 56 -0.26 5.97 0.71
N HIS A 57 -0.17 4.65 0.66
CA HIS A 57 0.14 3.87 1.85
C HIS A 57 1.64 3.80 2.12
N ALA A 58 2.47 4.02 1.10
CA ALA A 58 3.90 4.23 1.33
C ALA A 58 4.11 5.47 2.20
N LEU A 59 3.44 6.57 1.84
CA LEU A 59 3.52 7.81 2.62
C LEU A 59 2.91 7.64 4.00
N PHE A 60 1.82 6.89 4.09
CA PHE A 60 1.17 6.58 5.36
C PHE A 60 2.13 5.84 6.30
N LEU A 61 2.88 4.88 5.77
CA LEU A 61 3.88 4.16 6.57
C LEU A 61 5.00 5.07 7.05
N LEU A 62 5.45 6.00 6.20
CA LEU A 62 6.47 6.97 6.62
C LEU A 62 5.94 7.80 7.79
N PHE A 63 4.67 8.23 7.70
CA PHE A 63 4.03 8.97 8.78
C PHE A 63 4.00 8.15 10.07
N ILE A 64 3.54 6.90 9.99
CA ILE A 64 3.42 6.02 11.15
C ILE A 64 4.79 5.77 11.78
N GLY A 65 5.82 5.60 10.96
CA GLY A 65 7.17 5.35 11.46
C GLY A 65 7.78 6.54 12.17
N LEU A 66 7.40 7.75 11.77
CA LEU A 66 7.96 8.99 12.33
C LEU A 66 7.07 9.63 13.38
N ALA A 67 5.78 9.25 13.44
CA ALA A 67 4.85 9.88 14.37
C ALA A 67 5.14 9.52 15.81
N SER A 68 5.05 10.50 16.69
CA SER A 68 5.06 10.28 18.13
C SER A 68 3.62 10.08 18.60
N GLY A 69 3.46 9.48 19.77
CA GLY A 69 2.13 9.33 20.35
C GLY A 69 1.35 8.11 19.89
N ILE A 70 1.97 7.23 19.12
CA ILE A 70 1.36 5.96 18.74
C ILE A 70 2.13 4.85 19.45
N PRO A 71 1.46 4.08 20.35
CA PRO A 71 2.14 3.00 21.05
C PRO A 71 2.67 1.95 20.08
N GLU A 72 3.78 1.31 20.43
CA GLU A 72 4.43 0.32 19.57
C GLU A 72 3.47 -0.78 19.14
N LYS A 73 2.64 -1.27 20.04
CA LYS A 73 1.67 -2.32 19.74
C LYS A 73 0.71 -1.89 18.63
N ARG A 74 0.22 -0.66 18.70
CA ARG A 74 -0.69 -0.14 17.68
C ARG A 74 0.03 0.11 16.37
N ARG A 75 1.26 0.59 16.43
CA ARG A 75 2.07 0.80 15.23
C ARG A 75 2.32 -0.51 14.49
N LYS A 76 2.60 -1.56 15.26
CA LYS A 76 2.78 -2.89 14.67
C LYS A 76 1.50 -3.38 14.00
N THR A 77 0.35 -3.18 14.65
CA THR A 77 -0.93 -3.55 14.07
C THR A 77 -1.19 -2.80 12.77
N ILE A 78 -1.00 -1.48 12.77
CA ILE A 78 -1.20 -0.66 11.59
C ILE A 78 -0.23 -1.09 10.48
N TYR A 79 1.03 -1.32 10.82
CA TYR A 79 2.03 -1.77 9.87
C TYR A 79 1.61 -3.06 9.18
N ASN A 80 1.19 -4.06 9.96
CA ASN A 80 0.77 -5.34 9.39
C ASN A 80 -0.45 -5.17 8.48
N LEU A 81 -1.45 -4.38 8.92
CA LEU A 81 -2.63 -4.12 8.11
C LEU A 81 -2.28 -3.46 6.79
N VAL A 82 -1.39 -2.47 6.81
CA VAL A 82 -0.99 -1.77 5.59
C VAL A 82 -0.21 -2.69 4.66
N VAL A 83 0.76 -3.44 5.20
CA VAL A 83 1.60 -4.30 4.35
C VAL A 83 0.74 -5.34 3.64
N PHE A 84 -0.09 -6.08 4.39
CA PHE A 84 -0.95 -7.09 3.78
C PHE A 84 -2.03 -6.44 2.92
N GLY A 85 -2.55 -5.29 3.35
CA GLY A 85 -3.56 -4.56 2.57
C GLY A 85 -3.03 -4.13 1.22
N VAL A 86 -1.83 -3.56 1.16
CA VAL A 86 -1.21 -3.15 -0.10
C VAL A 86 -0.92 -4.35 -0.98
N LEU A 87 -0.39 -5.43 -0.40
CA LEU A 87 -0.09 -6.63 -1.17
C LEU A 87 -1.37 -7.21 -1.80
N PHE A 88 -2.44 -7.30 -1.03
CA PHE A 88 -3.68 -7.88 -1.53
C PHE A 88 -4.45 -6.92 -2.44
N PHE A 89 -4.47 -5.64 -2.11
CA PHE A 89 -5.21 -4.66 -2.91
C PHE A 89 -4.46 -4.30 -4.19
N SER A 90 -3.29 -3.68 -4.07
CA SER A 90 -2.53 -3.24 -5.24
C SER A 90 -1.98 -4.42 -6.03
N GLY A 91 -1.49 -5.46 -5.35
CA GLY A 91 -0.98 -6.64 -6.02
C GLY A 91 -2.04 -7.32 -6.87
N SER A 92 -3.25 -7.51 -6.33
CA SER A 92 -4.34 -8.12 -7.10
C SER A 92 -4.76 -7.22 -8.26
N ILE A 93 -4.77 -5.91 -8.06
CA ILE A 93 -5.12 -4.95 -9.11
C ILE A 93 -4.12 -5.04 -10.27
N TYR A 94 -2.83 -5.16 -9.98
CA TYR A 94 -1.82 -5.31 -11.02
C TYR A 94 -2.05 -6.58 -11.84
N LEU A 95 -2.35 -7.69 -11.17
CA LEU A 95 -2.62 -8.95 -11.86
C LEU A 95 -3.89 -8.87 -12.70
N LEU A 96 -4.95 -8.26 -12.16
CA LEU A 96 -6.21 -8.12 -12.88
C LEU A 96 -6.07 -7.21 -14.09
N ALA A 97 -5.35 -6.09 -13.94
CA ALA A 97 -5.16 -5.14 -15.04
C ALA A 97 -4.38 -5.74 -16.20
N THR A 98 -3.44 -6.66 -15.90
CA THR A 98 -2.62 -7.30 -16.92
C THR A 98 -3.11 -8.69 -17.29
N ASN A 99 -4.31 -9.07 -16.84
CA ASN A 99 -4.86 -10.39 -17.08
C ASN A 99 -4.96 -10.69 -18.57
N GLY A 100 -4.38 -11.82 -18.98
CA GLY A 100 -4.42 -12.27 -20.36
C GLY A 100 -3.39 -11.65 -21.29
N HIS A 101 -2.58 -10.68 -20.82
CA HIS A 101 -1.60 -10.00 -21.67
C HIS A 101 -0.20 -10.62 -21.61
N PHE A 102 0.22 -11.06 -20.44
CA PHE A 102 1.59 -11.55 -20.26
C PHE A 102 1.66 -13.02 -19.87
N LEU A 103 0.61 -13.53 -19.23
CA LEU A 103 0.53 -14.90 -18.77
C LEU A 103 -0.74 -15.53 -19.33
N SER A 104 -0.68 -16.82 -19.64
CA SER A 104 -1.87 -17.55 -20.10
C SER A 104 -2.84 -17.85 -18.94
N PHE A 105 -2.43 -17.55 -17.72
CA PHE A 105 -3.21 -17.80 -16.52
C PHE A 105 -4.33 -16.78 -16.39
N ASP A 106 -5.52 -17.24 -16.01
CA ASP A 106 -6.67 -16.35 -15.79
C ASP A 106 -6.71 -15.93 -14.31
N PHE A 107 -6.55 -14.63 -14.06
CA PHE A 107 -6.52 -14.08 -12.71
C PHE A 107 -7.87 -13.56 -12.21
N LYS A 108 -8.96 -13.82 -12.94
CA LYS A 108 -10.28 -13.31 -12.55
C LYS A 108 -10.70 -13.73 -11.13
N ILE A 109 -10.30 -14.93 -10.72
CA ILE A 109 -10.60 -15.44 -9.38
C ILE A 109 -9.92 -14.57 -8.30
N ILE A 110 -8.84 -13.89 -8.64
CA ILE A 110 -8.12 -13.02 -7.73
C ILE A 110 -8.93 -11.76 -7.41
N GLY A 111 -9.99 -11.49 -8.19
CA GLY A 111 -10.88 -10.37 -7.89
C GLY A 111 -11.47 -10.39 -6.49
N PHE A 112 -11.56 -11.57 -5.87
CA PHE A 112 -12.01 -11.66 -4.49
C PHE A 112 -10.98 -11.14 -3.48
N VAL A 113 -9.71 -11.10 -3.86
CA VAL A 113 -8.62 -10.66 -2.99
C VAL A 113 -8.61 -9.14 -2.85
N THR A 114 -8.99 -8.42 -3.91
CA THR A 114 -8.96 -6.96 -3.91
C THR A 114 -9.81 -6.35 -2.79
N PRO A 115 -11.08 -6.74 -2.60
CA PRO A 115 -11.88 -6.20 -1.50
C PRO A 115 -11.32 -6.53 -0.12
N ILE A 116 -10.70 -7.70 0.03
CA ILE A 116 -10.07 -8.09 1.29
C ILE A 116 -8.91 -7.13 1.60
N GLY A 117 -8.07 -6.86 0.60
CA GLY A 117 -6.97 -5.90 0.76
C GLY A 117 -7.49 -4.51 1.09
N GLY A 118 -8.54 -4.07 0.38
CA GLY A 118 -9.15 -2.77 0.65
C GLY A 118 -9.68 -2.66 2.08
N LEU A 119 -10.30 -3.72 2.57
CA LEU A 119 -10.79 -3.74 3.95
C LEU A 119 -9.64 -3.60 4.94
N LEU A 120 -8.53 -4.32 4.71
CA LEU A 120 -7.36 -4.21 5.58
C LEU A 120 -6.82 -2.78 5.62
N LEU A 121 -6.80 -2.10 4.48
CA LEU A 121 -6.36 -0.71 4.42
C LEU A 121 -7.30 0.21 5.18
N ILE A 122 -8.62 0.01 5.05
CA ILE A 122 -9.61 0.77 5.80
C ILE A 122 -9.41 0.58 7.30
N LEU A 123 -9.16 -0.66 7.72
CA LEU A 123 -8.92 -0.95 9.13
C LEU A 123 -7.65 -0.28 9.65
N ALA A 124 -6.63 -0.16 8.80
CA ALA A 124 -5.40 0.54 9.19
C ALA A 124 -5.68 2.01 9.49
N TRP A 125 -6.43 2.68 8.61
CA TRP A 125 -6.81 4.07 8.83
C TRP A 125 -7.71 4.21 10.05
N GLY A 126 -8.63 3.25 10.24
CA GLY A 126 -9.48 3.23 11.42
C GLY A 126 -8.70 3.07 12.71
N ALA A 127 -7.67 2.23 12.69
CA ALA A 127 -6.82 2.04 13.87
C ALA A 127 -6.07 3.33 14.22
N LEU A 128 -5.60 4.05 13.21
CA LEU A 128 -4.95 5.34 13.44
C LEU A 128 -5.95 6.36 14.02
N LEU A 129 -7.15 6.41 13.46
CA LEU A 129 -8.20 7.29 13.96
C LEU A 129 -8.50 6.99 15.43
N LEU A 130 -8.70 5.72 15.77
CA LEU A 130 -9.01 5.33 17.14
C LEU A 130 -7.87 5.66 18.09
N ASN A 131 -6.63 5.60 17.63
CA ASN A 131 -5.49 5.94 18.47
C ASN A 131 -5.59 7.38 18.99
N TYR A 132 -5.94 8.31 18.11
CA TYR A 132 -6.01 9.72 18.48
C TYR A 132 -7.38 10.13 19.01
N PHE A 133 -8.43 9.47 18.55
CA PHE A 133 -9.79 9.75 19.02
C PHE A 133 -9.96 9.40 20.50
N ASN A 134 -9.41 8.27 20.94
CA ASN A 134 -9.53 7.81 22.31
C ASN A 134 -8.39 8.28 23.20
N LYS A 135 -7.45 9.03 22.64
CA LYS A 135 -6.29 9.48 23.41
C LYS A 135 -6.69 10.61 24.34
N LYS A 136 -6.41 10.43 25.63
CA LYS A 136 -6.58 11.48 26.61
C LYS A 136 -5.33 12.34 26.61
N SER A 137 -5.51 13.61 26.37
CA SER A 137 -4.40 14.56 26.35
C SER A 137 -3.85 14.83 27.76
#